data_54f2a44dafa56a6ab4d7c9fc203a1967
#
_entry.id   54f2a44dafa56a6ab4d7c9fc203a1967
#
_cell.length_a   1.000
_cell.length_b   1.000
_cell.length_c   1.000
_cell.angle_alpha   90.00
_cell.angle_beta   90.00
_cell.angle_gamma   90.00
#
_symmetry.space_group_name_H-M   'P 1'
#
loop_
_entity.id
_entity.type
_entity.pdbx_description
1 polymer ?
#
loop_
_entity_poly.entity_id
_entity_poly.type
_entity_poly.pdbx_seq_one_letter_code
_entity_poly.pdbx_strand_id
1 'polypeptide(L)'
;QIYHCFGCGKGGGVINFIMEIENLSFPEAVEFLARRVGMELPEQADDHESRRRARMLALNRDSARYFHDQLSTPGAQIAREYIAKRQISKKMVTAFGLGFAPDGWSGLIDAMHAKGYTDYELFDAGLVRRGKSGGYYDTFRRRLMFPVIDVRGNVIGFSGRVLGDGEPKYMNSPETLVFNKSRN
;
A
#
# COMPACT_ATOMS: atom_id res chain seq x y z
N GLN A 1 -12.83 26.55 -14.14
CA GLN A 1 -11.80 26.60 -13.07
C GLN A 1 -10.57 25.86 -13.54
N ILE A 2 -9.41 26.51 -13.44
CA ILE A 2 -8.11 25.92 -13.77
C ILE A 2 -7.15 26.17 -12.60
N TYR A 3 -6.16 25.30 -12.43
CA TYR A 3 -5.04 25.49 -11.51
C TYR A 3 -3.72 25.50 -12.30
N HIS A 4 -2.70 26.12 -11.72
CA HIS A 4 -1.33 26.07 -12.20
C HIS A 4 -0.36 26.06 -11.02
N CYS A 5 0.57 25.12 -11.00
CA CYS A 5 1.62 25.04 -9.97
C CYS A 5 2.89 25.70 -10.49
N PHE A 6 3.27 26.82 -9.90
CA PHE A 6 4.50 27.55 -10.28
C PHE A 6 5.80 26.79 -9.93
N GLY A 7 5.73 25.79 -9.03
CA GLY A 7 6.89 25.00 -8.64
C GLY A 7 7.24 23.88 -9.62
N CYS A 8 6.23 23.17 -10.15
CA CYS A 8 6.44 22.01 -11.04
C CYS A 8 5.89 22.23 -12.47
N GLY A 9 5.25 23.37 -12.76
CA GLY A 9 4.70 23.70 -14.07
C GLY A 9 3.39 22.95 -14.41
N LYS A 10 2.90 22.07 -13.53
CA LYS A 10 1.66 21.34 -13.78
C LYS A 10 0.43 22.23 -13.65
N GLY A 11 -0.55 21.98 -14.50
CA GLY A 11 -1.80 22.74 -14.49
C GLY A 11 -2.90 22.02 -15.26
N GLY A 12 -4.13 22.54 -15.14
CA GLY A 12 -5.27 21.97 -15.84
C GLY A 12 -6.61 22.27 -15.15
N GLY A 13 -7.65 21.57 -15.57
CA GLY A 13 -8.98 21.62 -14.95
C GLY A 13 -9.11 20.77 -13.70
N VAL A 14 -10.32 20.70 -13.14
CA VAL A 14 -10.62 19.94 -11.91
C VAL A 14 -10.25 18.46 -12.04
N ILE A 15 -10.54 17.83 -13.18
CA ILE A 15 -10.22 16.42 -13.41
C ILE A 15 -8.70 16.22 -13.37
N ASN A 16 -7.93 17.08 -14.06
CA ASN A 16 -6.46 17.01 -14.05
C ASN A 16 -5.91 17.18 -12.64
N PHE A 17 -6.48 18.09 -11.84
CA PHE A 17 -6.08 18.27 -10.44
C PHE A 17 -6.28 17.00 -9.62
N ILE A 18 -7.45 16.36 -9.73
CA ILE A 18 -7.74 15.11 -9.02
C ILE A 18 -6.84 13.97 -9.50
N MET A 19 -6.60 13.85 -10.82
CA MET A 19 -5.66 12.86 -11.36
C MET A 19 -4.26 13.02 -10.75
N GLU A 20 -3.78 14.25 -10.62
CA GLU A 20 -2.44 14.54 -10.10
C GLU A 20 -2.32 14.34 -8.58
N ILE A 21 -3.30 14.80 -7.80
CA ILE A 21 -3.28 14.72 -6.33
C ILE A 21 -3.53 13.30 -5.86
N GLU A 22 -4.50 12.61 -6.45
CA GLU A 22 -4.94 11.29 -6.01
C GLU A 22 -4.27 10.14 -6.78
N ASN A 23 -3.37 10.47 -7.70
CA ASN A 23 -2.71 9.49 -8.59
C ASN A 23 -3.71 8.59 -9.31
N LEU A 24 -4.77 9.19 -9.88
CA LEU A 24 -5.84 8.50 -10.58
C LEU A 24 -5.64 8.57 -12.09
N SER A 25 -6.11 7.54 -12.81
CA SER A 25 -6.36 7.63 -14.24
C SER A 25 -7.54 8.59 -14.53
N PHE A 26 -7.67 9.03 -15.76
CA PHE A 26 -8.80 9.91 -16.14
C PHE A 26 -10.17 9.30 -15.81
N PRO A 27 -10.47 8.02 -16.14
CA PRO A 27 -11.72 7.39 -15.77
C PRO A 27 -11.98 7.38 -14.26
N GLU A 28 -10.95 7.04 -13.47
CA GLU A 28 -11.08 6.99 -12.01
C GLU A 28 -11.31 8.38 -11.40
N ALA A 29 -10.67 9.42 -11.94
CA ALA A 29 -10.87 10.79 -11.49
C ALA A 29 -12.30 11.27 -11.81
N VAL A 30 -12.83 10.90 -12.98
CA VAL A 30 -14.22 11.17 -13.37
C VAL A 30 -15.19 10.44 -12.42
N GLU A 31 -14.96 9.16 -12.15
CA GLU A 31 -15.76 8.37 -11.22
C GLU A 31 -15.74 8.95 -9.80
N PHE A 32 -14.56 9.34 -9.31
CA PHE A 32 -14.38 9.98 -8.01
C PHE A 32 -15.21 11.26 -7.89
N LEU A 33 -15.14 12.10 -8.91
CA LEU A 33 -15.92 13.36 -8.95
C LEU A 33 -17.42 13.11 -9.09
N ALA A 34 -17.82 12.16 -9.93
CA ALA A 34 -19.22 11.79 -10.12
C ALA A 34 -19.88 11.31 -8.83
N ARG A 35 -19.21 10.42 -8.09
CA ARG A 35 -19.67 9.96 -6.77
C ARG A 35 -19.85 11.12 -5.78
N ARG A 36 -18.94 12.09 -5.80
CA ARG A 36 -19.00 13.26 -4.90
C ARG A 36 -20.21 14.16 -5.17
N VAL A 37 -20.68 14.19 -6.40
CA VAL A 37 -21.87 14.98 -6.80
C VAL A 37 -23.13 14.14 -6.98
N GLY A 38 -23.08 12.85 -6.65
CA GLY A 38 -24.22 11.91 -6.77
C GLY A 38 -24.61 11.61 -8.23
N MET A 39 -23.67 11.72 -9.17
CA MET A 39 -23.89 11.42 -10.58
C MET A 39 -23.55 9.96 -10.87
N GLU A 40 -24.47 9.22 -11.51
CA GLU A 40 -24.22 7.90 -12.05
C GLU A 40 -23.53 7.99 -13.41
N LEU A 41 -22.43 7.26 -13.57
CA LEU A 41 -21.72 7.14 -14.85
C LEU A 41 -22.13 5.84 -15.54
N PRO A 42 -22.14 5.82 -16.89
CA PRO A 42 -22.28 4.57 -17.63
C PRO A 42 -21.18 3.58 -17.21
N GLU A 43 -21.50 2.28 -17.13
CA GLU A 43 -20.49 1.25 -16.92
C GLU A 43 -19.39 1.37 -17.99
N GLN A 44 -18.16 1.62 -17.54
CA GLN A 44 -17.03 1.69 -18.45
C GLN A 44 -16.62 0.27 -18.88
N ALA A 45 -16.24 0.12 -20.13
CA ALA A 45 -15.58 -1.08 -20.60
C ALA A 45 -14.36 -1.36 -19.72
N ASP A 46 -14.31 -2.59 -19.18
CA ASP A 46 -13.30 -3.05 -18.24
C ASP A 46 -11.91 -3.01 -18.90
N ASP A 47 -11.16 -1.93 -18.65
CA ASP A 47 -9.82 -1.73 -19.18
C ASP A 47 -8.83 -2.63 -18.44
N HIS A 48 -7.89 -3.20 -19.15
CA HIS A 48 -6.83 -4.06 -18.60
C HIS A 48 -6.04 -3.36 -17.46
N GLU A 49 -5.80 -2.06 -17.59
CA GLU A 49 -5.12 -1.27 -16.57
C GLU A 49 -5.97 -1.15 -15.29
N SER A 50 -7.26 -0.88 -15.42
CA SER A 50 -8.20 -0.81 -14.29
C SER A 50 -8.27 -2.13 -13.54
N ARG A 51 -8.27 -3.28 -14.24
CA ARG A 51 -8.21 -4.61 -13.63
C ARG A 51 -6.91 -4.85 -12.88
N ARG A 52 -5.76 -4.52 -13.48
CA ARG A 52 -4.46 -4.62 -12.81
C ARG A 52 -4.40 -3.77 -11.55
N ARG A 53 -4.92 -2.54 -11.62
CA ARG A 53 -4.98 -1.62 -10.50
C ARG A 53 -5.86 -2.17 -9.38
N ALA A 54 -7.06 -2.63 -9.69
CA ALA A 54 -7.97 -3.26 -8.73
C ALA A 54 -7.35 -4.50 -8.07
N ARG A 55 -6.66 -5.34 -8.85
CA ARG A 55 -5.96 -6.52 -8.37
C ARG A 55 -4.81 -6.16 -7.42
N MET A 56 -4.01 -5.13 -7.73
CA MET A 56 -2.93 -4.66 -6.87
C MET A 56 -3.46 -4.06 -5.55
N LEU A 57 -4.56 -3.32 -5.58
CA LEU A 57 -5.22 -2.81 -4.37
C LEU A 57 -5.76 -3.94 -3.50
N ALA A 58 -6.32 -5.00 -4.11
CA ALA A 58 -6.76 -6.19 -3.39
C ALA A 58 -5.59 -6.91 -2.72
N LEU A 59 -4.47 -7.08 -3.43
CA LEU A 59 -3.24 -7.66 -2.89
C LEU A 59 -2.69 -6.84 -1.71
N ASN A 60 -2.60 -5.52 -1.84
CA ASN A 60 -2.14 -4.65 -0.76
C ASN A 60 -3.05 -4.74 0.47
N ARG A 61 -4.37 -4.74 0.28
CA ARG A 61 -5.34 -4.92 1.37
C ARG A 61 -5.15 -6.26 2.09
N ASP A 62 -4.97 -7.34 1.34
CA ASP A 62 -4.78 -8.67 1.93
C ASP A 62 -3.43 -8.79 2.64
N SER A 63 -2.39 -8.15 2.11
CA SER A 63 -1.09 -8.04 2.77
C SER A 63 -1.15 -7.21 4.06
N ALA A 64 -1.93 -6.13 4.07
CA ALA A 64 -2.15 -5.33 5.29
C ALA A 64 -2.84 -6.15 6.38
N ARG A 65 -3.85 -6.95 6.02
CA ARG A 65 -4.51 -7.88 6.94
C ARG A 65 -3.52 -8.92 7.48
N TYR A 66 -2.73 -9.55 6.60
CA TYR A 66 -1.68 -10.47 7.02
C TYR A 66 -0.77 -9.83 8.06
N PHE A 67 -0.19 -8.65 7.80
CA PHE A 67 0.68 -7.98 8.76
C PHE A 67 -0.04 -7.63 10.06
N HIS A 68 -1.30 -7.21 10.00
CA HIS A 68 -2.09 -6.90 11.18
C HIS A 68 -2.31 -8.16 12.05
N ASP A 69 -2.65 -9.27 11.44
CA ASP A 69 -2.88 -10.56 12.12
C ASP A 69 -1.59 -11.07 12.79
N GLN A 70 -0.43 -10.83 12.15
CA GLN A 70 0.87 -11.20 12.72
C GLN A 70 1.17 -10.51 14.06
N LEU A 71 0.57 -9.35 14.39
CA LEU A 71 0.73 -8.72 15.72
C LEU A 71 0.21 -9.60 16.87
N SER A 72 -0.70 -10.51 16.60
CA SER A 72 -1.28 -11.44 17.60
C SER A 72 -0.46 -12.69 17.78
N THR A 73 0.54 -12.94 16.94
CA THR A 73 1.39 -14.15 17.03
C THR A 73 2.46 -14.03 18.13
N PRO A 74 2.96 -15.13 18.67
CA PRO A 74 4.06 -15.11 19.63
C PRO A 74 5.30 -14.37 19.12
N GLY A 75 5.65 -14.52 17.84
CA GLY A 75 6.79 -13.88 17.20
C GLY A 75 6.75 -12.34 17.16
N ALA A 76 5.57 -11.75 17.39
CA ALA A 76 5.40 -10.30 17.38
C ALA A 76 5.65 -9.61 18.74
N GLN A 77 6.23 -10.30 19.72
CA GLN A 77 6.49 -9.71 21.04
C GLN A 77 7.28 -8.42 20.94
N ILE A 78 8.35 -8.38 20.16
CA ILE A 78 9.17 -7.17 19.93
C ILE A 78 8.35 -6.00 19.37
N ALA A 79 7.37 -6.27 18.50
CA ALA A 79 6.49 -5.25 17.94
C ALA A 79 5.52 -4.72 19.01
N ARG A 80 4.93 -5.62 19.83
CA ARG A 80 4.03 -5.23 20.92
C ARG A 80 4.74 -4.41 21.99
N GLU A 81 5.96 -4.79 22.38
CA GLU A 81 6.80 -4.03 23.32
C GLU A 81 7.13 -2.64 22.77
N TYR A 82 7.46 -2.54 21.48
CA TYR A 82 7.70 -1.27 20.83
C TYR A 82 6.45 -0.37 20.82
N ILE A 83 5.28 -0.93 20.47
CA ILE A 83 3.98 -0.23 20.49
C ILE A 83 3.69 0.28 21.91
N ALA A 84 3.87 -0.57 22.93
CA ALA A 84 3.66 -0.19 24.35
C ALA A 84 4.63 0.91 24.79
N LYS A 85 5.93 0.78 24.48
CA LYS A 85 6.95 1.80 24.78
C LYS A 85 6.62 3.16 24.16
N ARG A 86 5.98 3.17 22.99
CA ARG A 86 5.53 4.37 22.27
C ARG A 86 4.16 4.87 22.71
N GLN A 87 3.53 4.20 23.69
CA GLN A 87 2.19 4.54 24.19
C GLN A 87 1.12 4.58 23.08
N ILE A 88 1.28 3.75 22.03
CA ILE A 88 0.30 3.64 20.96
C ILE A 88 -0.86 2.76 21.48
N SER A 89 -2.04 3.34 21.58
CA SER A 89 -3.22 2.63 22.08
C SER A 89 -3.71 1.55 21.11
N LYS A 90 -4.40 0.54 21.63
CA LYS A 90 -5.05 -0.49 20.79
C LYS A 90 -6.00 0.13 19.74
N LYS A 91 -6.71 1.21 20.12
CA LYS A 91 -7.57 1.96 19.20
C LYS A 91 -6.78 2.52 18.02
N MET A 92 -5.59 3.07 18.26
CA MET A 92 -4.72 3.58 17.20
C MET A 92 -4.16 2.43 16.34
N VAL A 93 -3.74 1.32 16.95
CA VAL A 93 -3.25 0.14 16.20
C VAL A 93 -4.31 -0.30 15.19
N THR A 94 -5.57 -0.44 15.61
CA THR A 94 -6.67 -0.84 14.74
C THR A 94 -7.03 0.26 13.73
N ALA A 95 -7.16 1.51 14.16
CA ALA A 95 -7.57 2.61 13.29
C ALA A 95 -6.59 2.89 12.15
N PHE A 96 -5.29 2.72 12.40
CA PHE A 96 -4.24 2.91 11.39
C PHE A 96 -3.79 1.59 10.74
N GLY A 97 -4.40 0.46 11.10
CA GLY A 97 -4.07 -0.84 10.53
C GLY A 97 -2.62 -1.27 10.75
N LEU A 98 -2.01 -0.90 11.90
CA LEU A 98 -0.63 -1.27 12.19
C LEU A 98 -0.48 -2.79 12.15
N GLY A 99 0.68 -3.26 11.68
CA GLY A 99 0.98 -4.67 11.53
C GLY A 99 2.41 -5.00 11.90
N PHE A 100 2.75 -6.27 11.79
CA PHE A 100 4.10 -6.78 11.99
C PHE A 100 4.52 -7.65 10.81
N ALA A 101 5.68 -7.38 10.26
CA ALA A 101 6.36 -8.25 9.30
C ALA A 101 7.31 -9.16 10.07
N PRO A 102 7.05 -10.49 10.13
CA PRO A 102 7.91 -11.44 10.82
C PRO A 102 9.36 -11.48 10.27
N ASP A 103 10.27 -12.06 11.05
CA ASP A 103 11.66 -12.24 10.64
C ASP A 103 11.81 -13.51 9.79
N GLY A 104 11.03 -13.63 8.73
CA GLY A 104 11.03 -14.75 7.79
C GLY A 104 11.31 -14.28 6.37
N TRP A 105 11.66 -15.23 5.50
CA TRP A 105 12.00 -14.92 4.10
C TRP A 105 10.81 -15.03 3.14
N SER A 106 9.77 -15.83 3.48
CA SER A 106 8.66 -16.17 2.58
C SER A 106 7.28 -16.14 3.25
N GLY A 107 7.15 -15.67 4.49
CA GLY A 107 5.90 -15.75 5.22
C GLY A 107 4.74 -14.99 4.54
N LEU A 108 5.01 -13.81 3.97
CA LEU A 108 4.02 -13.08 3.19
C LEU A 108 3.77 -13.77 1.84
N ILE A 109 4.83 -14.23 1.16
CA ILE A 109 4.73 -14.95 -0.11
C ILE A 109 3.79 -16.14 0.04
N ASP A 110 4.02 -17.00 1.03
CA ASP A 110 3.23 -18.21 1.25
C ASP A 110 1.76 -17.87 1.55
N ALA A 111 1.53 -16.85 2.37
CA ALA A 111 0.18 -16.39 2.70
C ALA A 111 -0.56 -15.83 1.48
N MET A 112 0.12 -15.11 0.60
CA MET A 112 -0.49 -14.53 -0.60
C MET A 112 -0.67 -15.57 -1.72
N HIS A 113 0.24 -16.54 -1.85
CA HIS A 113 0.04 -17.68 -2.74
C HIS A 113 -1.19 -18.48 -2.37
N ALA A 114 -1.44 -18.70 -1.08
CA ALA A 114 -2.66 -19.36 -0.60
C ALA A 114 -3.96 -18.62 -0.98
N LYS A 115 -3.86 -17.32 -1.30
CA LYS A 115 -4.96 -16.48 -1.81
C LYS A 115 -4.99 -16.37 -3.34
N GLY A 116 -4.10 -17.07 -4.05
CA GLY A 116 -4.04 -17.09 -5.51
C GLY A 116 -3.36 -15.88 -6.13
N TYR A 117 -2.49 -15.20 -5.40
CA TYR A 117 -1.59 -14.18 -5.95
C TYR A 117 -0.29 -14.84 -6.44
N THR A 118 0.29 -14.28 -7.49
CA THR A 118 1.53 -14.76 -8.11
C THR A 118 2.75 -13.98 -7.62
N ASP A 119 3.95 -14.56 -7.79
CA ASP A 119 5.22 -13.88 -7.52
C ASP A 119 5.37 -12.58 -8.31
N TYR A 120 4.86 -12.55 -9.54
CA TYR A 120 4.89 -11.36 -10.39
C TYR A 120 4.06 -10.22 -9.79
N GLU A 121 2.83 -10.52 -9.33
CA GLU A 121 1.96 -9.53 -8.69
C GLU A 121 2.58 -9.00 -7.38
N LEU A 122 3.19 -9.88 -6.59
CA LEU A 122 3.90 -9.51 -5.36
C LEU A 122 5.11 -8.61 -5.64
N PHE A 123 5.87 -8.92 -6.70
CA PHE A 123 7.03 -8.15 -7.12
C PHE A 123 6.61 -6.77 -7.68
N ASP A 124 5.58 -6.74 -8.51
CA ASP A 124 5.03 -5.50 -9.09
C ASP A 124 4.47 -4.56 -7.99
N ALA A 125 3.92 -5.12 -6.92
CA ALA A 125 3.48 -4.38 -5.72
C ALA A 125 4.63 -4.00 -4.77
N GLY A 126 5.87 -4.43 -5.03
CA GLY A 126 7.03 -4.18 -4.18
C GLY A 126 7.03 -4.90 -2.83
N LEU A 127 6.19 -5.91 -2.70
CA LEU A 127 6.05 -6.73 -1.48
C LEU A 127 7.15 -7.79 -1.36
N VAL A 128 7.76 -8.16 -2.48
CA VAL A 128 8.88 -9.09 -2.55
C VAL A 128 10.03 -8.53 -3.36
N ARG A 129 11.20 -9.09 -3.17
CA ARG A 129 12.42 -8.79 -3.92
C ARG A 129 12.99 -10.05 -4.54
N ARG A 130 13.70 -9.88 -5.65
CA ARG A 130 14.40 -10.98 -6.31
C ARG A 130 15.73 -11.25 -5.64
N GLY A 131 15.98 -12.50 -5.29
CA GLY A 131 17.25 -12.95 -4.73
C GLY A 131 18.36 -13.08 -5.79
N LYS A 132 19.61 -13.06 -5.37
CA LYS A 132 20.79 -13.22 -6.25
C LYS A 132 20.84 -14.59 -6.95
N SER A 133 20.34 -15.62 -6.28
CA SER A 133 20.27 -17.00 -6.77
C SER A 133 19.00 -17.33 -7.55
N GLY A 134 18.18 -16.33 -7.87
CA GLY A 134 16.81 -16.50 -8.36
C GLY A 134 15.83 -16.68 -7.19
N GLY A 135 14.53 -16.76 -7.49
CA GLY A 135 13.47 -16.78 -6.48
C GLY A 135 13.17 -15.41 -5.86
N TYR A 136 12.15 -15.39 -5.02
CA TYR A 136 11.69 -14.17 -4.37
C TYR A 136 11.73 -14.33 -2.85
N TYR A 137 11.82 -13.18 -2.16
CA TYR A 137 11.78 -13.12 -0.70
C TYR A 137 11.04 -11.87 -0.23
N ASP A 138 10.46 -11.91 0.96
CA ASP A 138 9.69 -10.82 1.54
C ASP A 138 10.52 -9.54 1.67
N THR A 139 10.01 -8.42 1.13
CA THR A 139 10.67 -7.10 1.21
C THR A 139 10.77 -6.62 2.65
N PHE A 140 9.67 -6.76 3.40
CA PHE A 140 9.58 -6.30 4.78
C PHE A 140 9.80 -7.47 5.73
N ARG A 141 10.81 -7.37 6.58
CA ARG A 141 11.12 -8.38 7.60
C ARG A 141 11.53 -7.71 8.89
N ARG A 142 11.09 -8.26 10.03
CA ARG A 142 11.34 -7.74 11.37
C ARG A 142 11.00 -6.25 11.49
N ARG A 143 9.82 -5.86 10.97
CA ARG A 143 9.39 -4.46 10.92
C ARG A 143 7.99 -4.27 11.49
N LEU A 144 7.81 -3.16 12.20
CA LEU A 144 6.48 -2.62 12.46
C LEU A 144 5.99 -2.00 11.16
N MET A 145 4.80 -2.43 10.70
CA MET A 145 4.24 -2.07 9.41
C MET A 145 3.15 -1.01 9.55
N PHE A 146 3.21 -0.04 8.67
CA PHE A 146 2.24 1.04 8.52
C PHE A 146 1.70 0.99 7.10
N PRO A 147 0.42 0.65 6.89
CA PRO A 147 -0.17 0.78 5.57
C PRO A 147 -0.29 2.26 5.19
N VAL A 148 0.03 2.57 3.96
CA VAL A 148 -0.25 3.88 3.36
C VAL A 148 -1.62 3.79 2.72
N ILE A 149 -2.52 4.66 3.15
CA ILE A 149 -3.94 4.61 2.78
C ILE A 149 -4.27 5.88 2.00
N ASP A 150 -4.89 5.72 0.83
CA ASP A 150 -5.38 6.84 0.02
C ASP A 150 -6.68 7.44 0.61
N VAL A 151 -7.12 8.56 0.09
CA VAL A 151 -8.34 9.25 0.53
C VAL A 151 -9.62 8.43 0.32
N ARG A 152 -9.56 7.37 -0.47
CA ARG A 152 -10.67 6.43 -0.70
C ARG A 152 -10.66 5.26 0.27
N GLY A 153 -9.65 5.18 1.14
CA GLY A 153 -9.48 4.10 2.09
C GLY A 153 -8.77 2.85 1.53
N ASN A 154 -8.16 2.95 0.34
CA ASN A 154 -7.41 1.85 -0.24
C ASN A 154 -5.98 1.81 0.33
N VAL A 155 -5.47 0.62 0.60
CA VAL A 155 -4.05 0.44 0.91
C VAL A 155 -3.26 0.47 -0.39
N ILE A 156 -2.46 1.52 -0.57
CA ILE A 156 -1.67 1.76 -1.79
C ILE A 156 -0.20 1.35 -1.65
N GLY A 157 0.29 1.17 -0.44
CA GLY A 157 1.66 0.78 -0.16
C GLY A 157 1.91 0.63 1.33
N PHE A 158 3.19 0.54 1.71
CA PHE A 158 3.60 0.30 3.09
C PHE A 158 4.83 1.12 3.46
N SER A 159 4.91 1.48 4.73
CA SER A 159 6.13 1.90 5.40
C SER A 159 6.45 0.91 6.52
N GLY A 160 7.67 0.42 6.59
CA GLY A 160 8.12 -0.53 7.59
C GLY A 160 9.25 0.04 8.43
N ARG A 161 9.03 0.18 9.76
CA ARG A 161 10.07 0.57 10.71
C ARG A 161 10.75 -0.65 11.27
N VAL A 162 12.09 -0.73 11.17
CA VAL A 162 12.87 -1.84 11.73
C VAL A 162 12.70 -1.92 13.25
N LEU A 163 12.59 -3.14 13.75
CA LEU A 163 12.53 -3.44 15.18
C LEU A 163 13.87 -4.09 15.61
N GLY A 164 14.57 -3.43 16.54
CA GLY A 164 15.95 -3.77 16.92
C GLY A 164 16.97 -3.07 16.02
N ASP A 165 18.16 -3.65 15.97
CA ASP A 165 19.29 -3.17 15.17
C ASP A 165 19.14 -3.63 13.73
N GLY A 166 19.10 -2.68 12.81
CA GLY A 166 18.95 -2.96 11.38
C GLY A 166 18.82 -1.68 10.55
N GLU A 167 19.23 -1.77 9.30
CA GLU A 167 19.21 -0.69 8.32
C GLU A 167 18.35 -1.08 7.11
N PRO A 168 17.68 -0.13 6.48
CA PRO A 168 17.42 1.24 6.91
C PRO A 168 16.38 1.28 8.03
N LYS A 169 16.42 2.32 8.88
CA LYS A 169 15.46 2.53 9.98
C LYS A 169 14.01 2.51 9.49
N TYR A 170 13.74 3.17 8.39
CA TYR A 170 12.45 3.13 7.68
C TYR A 170 12.65 2.65 6.25
N MET A 171 11.75 1.79 5.80
CA MET A 171 11.70 1.28 4.43
C MET A 171 10.28 1.46 3.90
N ASN A 172 10.15 2.13 2.76
CA ASN A 172 8.87 2.35 2.10
C ASN A 172 8.73 1.46 0.88
N SER A 173 7.49 1.16 0.49
CA SER A 173 7.21 0.56 -0.81
C SER A 173 7.91 1.33 -1.93
N PRO A 174 8.36 0.66 -3.00
CA PRO A 174 8.77 1.34 -4.24
C PRO A 174 7.56 2.04 -4.88
N GLU A 175 7.81 2.82 -5.92
CA GLU A 175 6.74 3.31 -6.78
C GLU A 175 6.08 2.14 -7.51
N THR A 176 4.75 2.16 -7.58
CA THR A 176 3.94 1.12 -8.19
C THR A 176 2.80 1.74 -9.00
N LEU A 177 1.99 0.92 -9.66
CA LEU A 177 0.81 1.39 -10.37
C LEU A 177 -0.17 2.18 -9.48
N VAL A 178 -0.19 1.91 -8.15
CA VAL A 178 -1.12 2.54 -7.20
C VAL A 178 -0.44 3.48 -6.21
N PHE A 179 0.89 3.50 -6.13
CA PHE A 179 1.65 4.30 -5.16
C PHE A 179 2.73 5.14 -5.83
N ASN A 180 2.68 6.45 -5.62
CA ASN A 180 3.69 7.41 -6.10
C ASN A 180 4.18 8.26 -4.92
N LYS A 181 5.47 8.13 -4.58
CA LYS A 181 6.09 8.80 -3.41
C LYS A 181 6.07 10.32 -3.46
N SER A 182 6.01 10.90 -4.64
CA SER A 182 5.98 12.35 -4.81
C SER A 182 4.56 12.93 -4.77
N ARG A 183 3.53 12.09 -4.73
CA ARG A 183 2.12 12.49 -4.79
C ARG A 183 1.26 12.03 -3.62
N ASN A 184 1.80 11.13 -2.78
CA ASN A 184 1.09 10.55 -1.62
C ASN A 184 1.85 10.81 -0.32
#